data_4a8f20dd477272a8df3e825b50228cc4
#
_entry.id   4a8f20dd477272a8df3e825b50228cc4
#
_cell.length_a   1.000
_cell.length_b   1.000
_cell.length_c   1.000
_cell.angle_alpha   90.00
_cell.angle_beta   90.00
_cell.angle_gamma   90.00
#
_symmetry.space_group_name_H-M   'P 1'
#
loop_
_entity.id
_entity.type
_entity.pdbx_description
1 polymer ?
#
loop_
_entity_poly.entity_id
_entity_poly.type
_entity_poly.pdbx_seq_one_letter_code
_entity_poly.pdbx_strand_id
1 'polypeptide(L)'
;MELLRPEATVLSLGRRVLSFDREGRPYHYFREGKTYKRALDGSLHLRYREGERRRRRLAPEEALGVYQEVLDLAEAHLRDERRREEVLRWTPEGLLDPTPYRRAYAWPVSILPPDAYLSVVLQATTGCTWNRCAFCSFYQDRPFQKRTPEAFREHIQAVLALLGRGRLLRRGVFLADGNALALSEPLLPLLELVRAHFPGEPVMGFLDLFTGLKK
;
A
#
# COMPACT_ATOMS: atom_id res chain seq x y z
N MET A 1 7.65 26.11 -1.40
CA MET A 1 7.06 25.88 -2.75
C MET A 1 6.04 24.77 -2.61
N GLU A 2 4.86 25.00 -3.15
CA GLU A 2 3.78 24.03 -3.22
C GLU A 2 3.61 23.55 -4.66
N LEU A 3 3.50 22.25 -4.87
CA LEU A 3 3.29 21.63 -6.17
C LEU A 3 2.06 20.71 -6.09
N LEU A 4 1.04 21.07 -6.87
CA LEU A 4 -0.19 20.31 -7.00
C LEU A 4 -0.09 19.39 -8.22
N ARG A 5 -0.26 18.07 -7.99
CA ARG A 5 -0.31 17.05 -9.03
C ARG A 5 -1.68 16.38 -9.04
N PRO A 6 -2.09 15.74 -10.14
CA PRO A 6 -3.34 14.99 -10.18
C PRO A 6 -3.40 13.91 -9.06
N GLU A 7 -2.29 13.24 -8.77
CA GLU A 7 -2.17 12.15 -7.83
C GLU A 7 -1.70 12.55 -6.42
N ALA A 8 -1.09 13.75 -6.25
CA ALA A 8 -0.45 14.13 -4.99
C ALA A 8 -0.32 15.64 -4.80
N THR A 9 -0.11 16.05 -3.56
CA THR A 9 0.34 17.40 -3.18
C THR A 9 1.74 17.29 -2.58
N VAL A 10 2.67 18.12 -3.04
CA VAL A 10 4.04 18.18 -2.53
C VAL A 10 4.33 19.58 -2.00
N LEU A 11 4.76 19.66 -0.75
CA LEU A 11 5.15 20.89 -0.06
C LEU A 11 6.65 20.85 0.26
N SER A 12 7.40 21.79 -0.31
CA SER A 12 8.84 21.92 -0.07
C SER A 12 9.14 23.16 0.77
N LEU A 13 9.75 22.96 1.93
CA LEU A 13 10.08 23.98 2.94
C LEU A 13 11.56 23.91 3.30
N GLY A 14 12.39 24.59 2.52
CA GLY A 14 13.84 24.52 2.68
C GLY A 14 14.36 23.07 2.56
N ARG A 15 14.87 22.53 3.67
CA ARG A 15 15.40 21.13 3.74
C ARG A 15 14.36 20.08 4.11
N ARG A 16 13.08 20.43 4.07
CA ARG A 16 11.96 19.53 4.35
C ARG A 16 11.10 19.38 3.10
N VAL A 17 10.63 18.16 2.83
CA VAL A 17 9.70 17.84 1.73
C VAL A 17 8.61 16.93 2.27
N LEU A 18 7.36 17.39 2.18
CA LEU A 18 6.17 16.66 2.56
C LEU A 18 5.39 16.26 1.31
N SER A 19 4.87 15.05 1.27
CA SER A 19 4.05 14.59 0.15
C SER A 19 2.79 13.92 0.67
N PHE A 20 1.65 14.39 0.16
CA PHE A 20 0.32 13.93 0.55
C PHE A 20 -0.39 13.28 -0.65
N ASP A 21 -1.09 12.18 -0.40
CA ASP A 21 -1.97 11.57 -1.40
C ASP A 21 -3.26 12.39 -1.59
N ARG A 22 -4.15 11.93 -2.47
CA ARG A 22 -5.41 12.63 -2.76
C ARG A 22 -6.47 12.47 -1.67
N GLU A 23 -6.19 11.67 -0.64
CA GLU A 23 -6.95 11.63 0.60
C GLU A 23 -6.37 12.58 1.67
N GLY A 24 -5.31 13.34 1.34
CA GLY A 24 -4.61 14.22 2.28
C GLY A 24 -3.70 13.47 3.25
N ARG A 25 -3.49 12.16 3.07
CA ARG A 25 -2.62 11.37 3.96
C ARG A 25 -1.16 11.57 3.59
N PRO A 26 -0.29 11.90 4.56
CA PRO A 26 1.14 12.00 4.29
C PRO A 26 1.70 10.60 3.99
N TYR A 27 2.29 10.40 2.81
CA TYR A 27 2.93 9.14 2.45
C TYR A 27 4.45 9.22 2.43
N HIS A 28 5.01 10.43 2.37
CA HIS A 28 6.45 10.68 2.37
C HIS A 28 6.76 12.00 3.07
N TYR A 29 7.69 11.96 4.00
CA TYR A 29 8.27 13.15 4.65
C TYR A 29 9.79 13.02 4.68
N PHE A 30 10.47 14.00 4.12
CA PHE A 30 11.92 14.15 4.20
C PHE A 30 12.27 15.31 5.14
N ARG A 31 13.19 15.08 6.06
CA ARG A 31 13.73 16.08 6.98
C ARG A 31 15.19 15.77 7.30
N GLU A 32 16.08 16.69 6.94
CA GLU A 32 17.49 16.66 7.39
C GLU A 32 18.20 15.30 7.17
N GLY A 33 18.11 14.75 5.97
CA GLY A 33 18.71 13.46 5.62
C GLY A 33 17.92 12.22 6.10
N LYS A 34 16.82 12.41 6.80
CA LYS A 34 15.91 11.35 7.25
C LYS A 34 14.67 11.30 6.38
N THR A 35 14.27 10.10 5.98
CA THR A 35 13.06 9.87 5.20
C THR A 35 12.06 9.05 6.00
N TYR A 36 10.88 9.59 6.18
CA TYR A 36 9.74 8.92 6.80
C TYR A 36 8.75 8.49 5.72
N LYS A 37 8.36 7.23 5.71
CA LYS A 37 7.37 6.69 4.77
C LYS A 37 6.25 6.03 5.53
N ARG A 38 5.01 6.41 5.22
CA ARG A 38 3.81 5.78 5.74
C ARG A 38 3.53 4.49 4.98
N ALA A 39 3.31 3.40 5.70
CA ALA A 39 2.76 2.16 5.15
C ALA A 39 1.22 2.21 5.11
N LEU A 40 0.60 1.26 4.41
CA LEU A 40 -0.87 1.22 4.27
C LEU A 40 -1.58 0.98 5.62
N ASP A 41 -0.91 0.33 6.58
CA ASP A 41 -1.41 0.09 7.94
C ASP A 41 -1.27 1.31 8.88
N GLY A 42 -0.85 2.46 8.33
CA GLY A 42 -0.63 3.68 9.10
C GLY A 42 0.75 3.77 9.75
N SER A 43 1.50 2.69 9.87
CA SER A 43 2.82 2.73 10.49
C SER A 43 3.83 3.58 9.72
N LEU A 44 4.75 4.22 10.44
CA LEU A 44 5.83 4.99 9.85
C LEU A 44 7.15 4.21 9.86
N HIS A 45 7.85 4.24 8.74
CA HIS A 45 9.18 3.67 8.55
C HIS A 45 10.20 4.79 8.32
N LEU A 46 11.16 4.87 9.21
CA LEU A 46 12.29 5.80 9.11
C LEU A 46 13.42 5.14 8.32
N ARG A 47 13.95 5.88 7.32
CA ARG A 47 15.20 5.56 6.62
C ARG A 47 16.19 6.70 6.85
N TYR A 48 17.40 6.36 7.23
CA TYR A 48 18.46 7.32 7.49
C TYR A 48 19.83 6.69 7.21
N ARG A 49 20.88 7.50 7.24
CA ARG A 49 22.24 7.05 7.07
C ARG A 49 23.05 7.38 8.33
N GLU A 50 23.69 6.37 8.88
CA GLU A 50 24.61 6.46 10.00
C GLU A 50 25.78 5.52 9.68
N GLY A 51 26.77 6.07 8.92
CA GLY A 51 27.74 5.24 8.21
C GLY A 51 27.07 4.46 7.08
N GLU A 52 26.27 3.44 7.41
CA GLU A 52 25.47 2.64 6.49
C GLU A 52 24.02 3.12 6.37
N ARG A 53 23.29 2.58 5.38
CA ARG A 53 21.84 2.79 5.25
C ARG A 53 21.10 1.97 6.30
N ARG A 54 20.33 2.64 7.15
CA ARG A 54 19.50 2.02 8.18
C ARG A 54 18.03 2.25 7.93
N ARG A 55 17.21 1.31 8.40
CA ARG A 55 15.75 1.38 8.33
C ARG A 55 15.17 0.79 9.61
N ARG A 56 14.19 1.48 10.19
CA ARG A 56 13.38 0.95 11.30
C ARG A 56 11.92 1.39 11.18
N ARG A 57 11.04 0.64 11.78
CA ARG A 57 9.66 1.07 12.07
C ARG A 57 9.71 1.95 13.33
N LEU A 58 8.96 3.06 13.33
CA LEU A 58 8.82 3.91 14.50
C LEU A 58 7.89 3.25 15.53
N ALA A 59 8.14 3.52 16.81
CA ALA A 59 7.17 3.26 17.87
C ALA A 59 5.92 4.13 17.67
N PRO A 60 4.74 3.73 18.16
CA PRO A 60 3.51 4.50 17.99
C PRO A 60 3.64 5.95 18.46
N GLU A 61 4.24 6.20 19.60
CA GLU A 61 4.43 7.53 20.19
C GLU A 61 5.34 8.41 19.31
N GLU A 62 6.41 7.84 18.76
CA GLU A 62 7.29 8.53 17.81
C GLU A 62 6.53 8.86 16.52
N ALA A 63 5.71 7.93 16.03
CA ALA A 63 4.92 8.11 14.82
C ALA A 63 3.87 9.22 14.99
N LEU A 64 3.17 9.27 16.11
CA LEU A 64 2.23 10.33 16.45
C LEU A 64 2.91 11.71 16.43
N GLY A 65 4.08 11.85 17.05
CA GLY A 65 4.85 13.11 17.04
C GLY A 65 5.24 13.55 15.62
N VAL A 66 5.64 12.62 14.76
CA VAL A 66 5.97 12.94 13.35
C VAL A 66 4.70 13.32 12.57
N TYR A 67 3.57 12.64 12.79
CA TYR A 67 2.31 13.02 12.13
C TYR A 67 1.84 14.40 12.58
N GLN A 68 1.92 14.72 13.86
CA GLN A 68 1.58 16.04 14.37
C GLN A 68 2.45 17.12 13.70
N GLU A 69 3.77 16.95 13.67
CA GLU A 69 4.68 17.88 13.00
C GLU A 69 4.31 18.09 11.52
N VAL A 70 3.94 17.00 10.81
CA VAL A 70 3.57 17.07 9.39
C VAL A 70 2.26 17.85 9.20
N LEU A 71 1.26 17.65 10.09
CA LEU A 71 0.00 18.36 10.04
C LEU A 71 0.16 19.84 10.38
N ASP A 72 0.96 20.19 11.39
CA ASP A 72 1.27 21.58 11.77
C ASP A 72 1.96 22.32 10.61
N LEU A 73 2.93 21.67 9.95
CA LEU A 73 3.60 22.24 8.79
C LEU A 73 2.65 22.42 7.59
N ALA A 74 1.72 21.49 7.40
CA ALA A 74 0.72 21.59 6.36
C ALA A 74 -0.26 22.75 6.66
N GLU A 75 -0.70 22.89 7.90
CA GLU A 75 -1.58 23.98 8.33
C GLU A 75 -0.96 25.35 8.10
N ALA A 76 0.32 25.50 8.46
CA ALA A 76 1.03 26.78 8.34
C ALA A 76 1.41 27.16 6.90
N HIS A 77 1.56 26.18 6.00
CA HIS A 77 2.24 26.41 4.73
C HIS A 77 1.50 25.95 3.47
N LEU A 78 0.45 25.13 3.55
CA LEU A 78 -0.40 24.83 2.40
C LEU A 78 -1.30 26.03 2.08
N ARG A 79 -1.26 26.49 0.83
CA ARG A 79 -1.98 27.65 0.33
C ARG A 79 -3.27 27.30 -0.40
N ASP A 80 -3.29 26.15 -1.09
CA ASP A 80 -4.50 25.64 -1.69
C ASP A 80 -5.46 25.18 -0.61
N GLU A 81 -6.57 25.90 -0.42
CA GLU A 81 -7.55 25.65 0.65
C GLU A 81 -8.11 24.23 0.60
N ARG A 82 -8.48 23.74 -0.58
CA ARG A 82 -9.03 22.39 -0.74
C ARG A 82 -8.03 21.32 -0.32
N ARG A 83 -6.75 21.46 -0.71
CA ARG A 83 -5.70 20.50 -0.30
C ARG A 83 -5.41 20.60 1.19
N ARG A 84 -5.43 21.80 1.72
CA ARG A 84 -5.26 22.06 3.15
C ARG A 84 -6.38 21.38 3.95
N GLU A 85 -7.64 21.55 3.56
CA GLU A 85 -8.78 20.88 4.19
C GLU A 85 -8.67 19.35 4.06
N GLU A 86 -8.31 18.81 2.89
CA GLU A 86 -8.08 17.37 2.67
C GLU A 86 -7.02 16.80 3.63
N VAL A 87 -5.98 17.57 3.96
CA VAL A 87 -4.92 17.16 4.90
C VAL A 87 -5.37 17.31 6.35
N LEU A 88 -5.92 18.46 6.72
CA LEU A 88 -6.25 18.79 8.11
C LEU A 88 -7.49 18.07 8.66
N ARG A 89 -8.23 17.35 7.82
CA ARG A 89 -9.28 16.44 8.32
C ARG A 89 -8.73 15.21 9.08
N TRP A 90 -7.43 14.93 8.94
CA TRP A 90 -6.77 13.83 9.61
C TRP A 90 -6.22 14.25 10.97
N THR A 91 -6.28 13.33 11.93
CA THR A 91 -5.54 13.43 13.19
C THR A 91 -4.35 12.46 13.17
N PRO A 92 -3.32 12.66 14.00
CA PRO A 92 -2.21 11.71 14.12
C PRO A 92 -2.67 10.28 14.41
N GLU A 93 -3.66 10.11 15.30
CA GLU A 93 -4.24 8.82 15.67
C GLU A 93 -4.98 8.18 14.49
N GLY A 94 -5.78 8.98 13.76
CA GLY A 94 -6.48 8.52 12.57
C GLY A 94 -5.53 8.10 11.44
N LEU A 95 -4.38 8.76 11.30
CA LEU A 95 -3.33 8.38 10.36
C LEU A 95 -2.62 7.09 10.77
N LEU A 96 -2.51 6.81 12.06
CA LEU A 96 -1.86 5.61 12.62
C LEU A 96 -2.82 4.43 12.75
N ASP A 97 -4.13 4.63 12.63
CA ASP A 97 -5.13 3.56 12.78
C ASP A 97 -4.95 2.43 11.74
N PRO A 98 -4.67 1.19 12.17
CA PRO A 98 -4.52 0.05 11.28
C PRO A 98 -5.85 -0.59 10.88
N THR A 99 -7.00 -0.17 11.44
CA THR A 99 -8.30 -0.82 11.26
C THR A 99 -8.73 -0.89 9.79
N PRO A 100 -8.61 0.17 8.96
CA PRO A 100 -8.96 0.08 7.54
C PRO A 100 -8.10 -0.94 6.79
N TYR A 101 -6.80 -1.03 7.13
CA TYR A 101 -5.90 -2.02 6.53
C TYR A 101 -6.30 -3.45 6.92
N ARG A 102 -6.59 -3.70 8.20
CA ARG A 102 -7.00 -5.03 8.70
C ARG A 102 -8.33 -5.50 8.10
N ARG A 103 -9.24 -4.58 7.77
CA ARG A 103 -10.48 -4.90 7.05
C ARG A 103 -10.22 -5.32 5.61
N ALA A 104 -9.25 -4.69 4.94
CA ALA A 104 -8.90 -5.01 3.57
C ALA A 104 -8.04 -6.28 3.48
N TYR A 105 -7.09 -6.45 4.37
CA TYR A 105 -6.10 -7.54 4.34
C TYR A 105 -6.14 -8.35 5.63
N ALA A 106 -6.76 -9.53 5.58
CA ALA A 106 -6.74 -10.48 6.71
C ALA A 106 -5.31 -10.95 7.04
N TRP A 107 -4.46 -11.05 6.01
CA TRP A 107 -3.05 -11.36 6.12
C TRP A 107 -2.21 -10.26 5.48
N PRO A 108 -1.06 -9.89 6.06
CA PRO A 108 -0.21 -8.87 5.47
C PRO A 108 0.32 -9.32 4.10
N VAL A 109 0.50 -8.35 3.20
CA VAL A 109 1.19 -8.58 1.93
C VAL A 109 2.65 -8.89 2.23
N SER A 110 3.11 -10.12 1.93
CA SER A 110 4.42 -10.60 2.34
C SER A 110 5.53 -10.15 1.40
N ILE A 111 5.33 -10.33 0.09
CA ILE A 111 6.35 -9.98 -0.90
C ILE A 111 5.70 -9.44 -2.17
N LEU A 112 6.38 -8.48 -2.79
CA LEU A 112 6.09 -7.98 -4.13
C LEU A 112 7.40 -7.91 -4.93
N PRO A 113 7.39 -8.17 -6.22
CA PRO A 113 8.53 -7.88 -7.07
C PRO A 113 8.74 -6.35 -7.16
N PRO A 114 9.97 -5.86 -7.41
CA PRO A 114 10.28 -4.43 -7.37
C PRO A 114 9.45 -3.57 -8.32
N ASP A 115 9.08 -4.09 -9.48
CA ASP A 115 8.24 -3.45 -10.48
C ASP A 115 6.75 -3.34 -10.07
N ALA A 116 6.31 -4.15 -9.10
CA ALA A 116 4.95 -4.13 -8.56
C ALA A 116 4.79 -3.35 -7.25
N TYR A 117 5.82 -2.65 -6.76
CA TYR A 117 5.73 -1.91 -5.48
C TYR A 117 4.68 -0.78 -5.47
N LEU A 118 4.28 -0.29 -6.64
CA LEU A 118 3.23 0.72 -6.79
C LEU A 118 1.89 0.13 -7.20
N SER A 119 1.75 -1.19 -7.30
CA SER A 119 0.49 -1.81 -7.71
C SER A 119 -0.56 -1.78 -6.60
N VAL A 120 -1.82 -1.87 -7.02
CA VAL A 120 -2.91 -2.28 -6.12
C VAL A 120 -2.78 -3.78 -5.90
N VAL A 121 -2.58 -4.21 -4.67
CA VAL A 121 -2.44 -5.64 -4.36
C VAL A 121 -3.82 -6.22 -4.05
N LEU A 122 -4.19 -7.26 -4.76
CA LEU A 122 -5.44 -8.01 -4.53
C LEU A 122 -5.11 -9.47 -4.22
N GLN A 123 -5.46 -9.90 -3.00
CA GLN A 123 -5.24 -11.28 -2.57
C GLN A 123 -6.31 -12.20 -3.16
N ALA A 124 -6.05 -12.77 -4.33
CA ALA A 124 -6.87 -13.81 -4.95
C ALA A 124 -6.79 -15.14 -4.16
N THR A 125 -5.63 -15.36 -3.53
CA THR A 125 -5.37 -16.46 -2.59
C THR A 125 -4.79 -15.92 -1.31
N THR A 126 -4.80 -16.72 -0.24
CA THR A 126 -3.93 -16.54 0.92
C THR A 126 -2.92 -17.69 0.95
N GLY A 127 -1.68 -17.38 1.33
CA GLY A 127 -0.62 -18.39 1.39
C GLY A 127 -0.12 -18.84 0.01
N CYS A 128 0.53 -19.98 -0.03
CA CYS A 128 1.13 -20.55 -1.24
C CYS A 128 0.73 -22.03 -1.38
N THR A 129 0.39 -22.43 -2.61
CA THR A 129 0.01 -23.82 -2.93
C THR A 129 1.08 -24.85 -2.60
N TRP A 130 2.34 -24.50 -2.82
CA TRP A 130 3.48 -25.37 -2.55
C TRP A 130 4.01 -25.23 -1.12
N ASN A 131 4.30 -24.02 -0.70
CA ASN A 131 4.76 -23.58 0.64
C ASN A 131 5.89 -24.42 1.28
N ARG A 132 6.73 -25.08 0.44
CA ARG A 132 7.83 -26.00 0.84
C ARG A 132 9.17 -25.63 0.22
N CYS A 133 9.30 -24.40 -0.33
CA CYS A 133 10.57 -23.96 -0.88
C CYS A 133 11.59 -23.76 0.24
N ALA A 134 12.78 -24.33 0.07
CA ALA A 134 13.84 -24.27 1.08
C ALA A 134 14.31 -22.83 1.42
N PHE A 135 14.12 -21.90 0.49
CA PHE A 135 14.55 -20.50 0.62
C PHE A 135 13.41 -19.52 0.95
N CYS A 136 12.14 -19.97 0.94
CA CYS A 136 10.98 -19.09 1.07
C CYS A 136 10.17 -19.44 2.33
N SER A 137 10.07 -18.47 3.24
CA SER A 137 9.27 -18.57 4.47
C SER A 137 8.06 -17.62 4.50
N PHE A 138 7.76 -16.92 3.38
CA PHE A 138 6.79 -15.82 3.35
C PHE A 138 5.36 -16.21 3.67
N TYR A 139 4.97 -17.46 3.51
CA TYR A 139 3.59 -17.93 3.64
C TYR A 139 3.43 -19.07 4.65
N GLN A 140 4.48 -19.37 5.44
CA GLN A 140 4.44 -20.45 6.44
C GLN A 140 3.54 -20.13 7.64
N ASP A 141 3.23 -18.86 7.83
CA ASP A 141 2.39 -18.32 8.91
C ASP A 141 0.88 -18.46 8.64
N ARG A 142 0.47 -18.93 7.45
CA ARG A 142 -0.93 -18.92 7.01
C ARG A 142 -1.29 -20.12 6.15
N PRO A 143 -2.56 -20.60 6.22
CA PRO A 143 -3.04 -21.68 5.35
C PRO A 143 -3.22 -21.16 3.91
N PHE A 144 -3.05 -22.08 2.95
CA PHE A 144 -3.47 -21.81 1.57
C PHE A 144 -4.99 -21.84 1.47
N GLN A 145 -5.58 -20.78 0.97
CA GLN A 145 -7.01 -20.67 0.69
C GLN A 145 -7.23 -19.92 -0.63
N LYS A 146 -8.26 -20.32 -1.38
CA LYS A 146 -8.71 -19.65 -2.60
C LYS A 146 -9.91 -18.77 -2.24
N ARG A 147 -9.98 -17.56 -2.76
CA ARG A 147 -11.19 -16.74 -2.65
C ARG A 147 -12.19 -17.15 -3.71
N THR A 148 -13.47 -17.18 -3.33
CA THR A 148 -14.58 -17.22 -4.29
C THR A 148 -14.70 -15.87 -4.99
N PRO A 149 -15.37 -15.76 -6.16
CA PRO A 149 -15.62 -14.48 -6.82
C PRO A 149 -16.32 -13.46 -5.89
N GLU A 150 -17.26 -13.91 -5.05
CA GLU A 150 -17.99 -13.07 -4.09
C GLU A 150 -17.02 -12.49 -3.04
N ALA A 151 -16.25 -13.36 -2.37
CA ALA A 151 -15.27 -12.95 -1.37
C ALA A 151 -14.15 -12.08 -1.98
N PHE A 152 -13.82 -12.29 -3.25
CA PHE A 152 -12.85 -11.47 -3.95
C PHE A 152 -13.41 -10.08 -4.29
N ARG A 153 -14.70 -9.98 -4.68
CA ARG A 153 -15.37 -8.69 -4.88
C ARG A 153 -15.41 -7.87 -3.59
N GLU A 154 -15.76 -8.50 -2.47
CA GLU A 154 -15.73 -7.84 -1.15
C GLU A 154 -14.32 -7.35 -0.81
N HIS A 155 -13.31 -8.16 -1.08
CA HIS A 155 -11.90 -7.77 -0.89
C HIS A 155 -11.52 -6.57 -1.77
N ILE A 156 -11.90 -6.55 -3.05
CA ILE A 156 -11.68 -5.39 -3.95
C ILE A 156 -12.32 -4.14 -3.35
N GLN A 157 -13.57 -4.23 -2.90
CA GLN A 157 -14.29 -3.08 -2.30
C GLN A 157 -13.57 -2.57 -1.03
N ALA A 158 -13.12 -3.48 -0.17
CA ALA A 158 -12.38 -3.12 1.04
C ALA A 158 -11.03 -2.45 0.72
N VAL A 159 -10.31 -2.95 -0.30
CA VAL A 159 -9.05 -2.32 -0.77
C VAL A 159 -9.31 -0.96 -1.39
N LEU A 160 -10.36 -0.80 -2.18
CA LEU A 160 -10.74 0.49 -2.75
C LEU A 160 -11.13 1.51 -1.67
N ALA A 161 -11.88 1.07 -0.64
CA ALA A 161 -12.22 1.91 0.51
C ALA A 161 -10.96 2.33 1.31
N LEU A 162 -10.00 1.42 1.53
CA LEU A 162 -8.72 1.72 2.16
C LEU A 162 -7.91 2.76 1.39
N LEU A 163 -7.83 2.60 0.07
CA LEU A 163 -7.03 3.49 -0.78
C LEU A 163 -7.73 4.82 -1.03
N GLY A 164 -9.04 4.82 -1.23
CA GLY A 164 -9.80 5.99 -1.65
C GLY A 164 -9.20 6.61 -2.92
N ARG A 165 -9.14 7.94 -2.98
CA ARG A 165 -8.47 8.68 -4.06
C ARG A 165 -6.94 8.54 -4.03
N GLY A 166 -6.35 8.06 -2.94
CA GLY A 166 -4.93 7.71 -2.85
C GLY A 166 -4.52 6.58 -3.82
N ARG A 167 -5.50 5.86 -4.40
CA ARG A 167 -5.27 4.91 -5.49
C ARG A 167 -4.59 5.55 -6.73
N LEU A 168 -4.71 6.86 -6.92
CA LEU A 168 -4.06 7.57 -8.03
C LEU A 168 -2.52 7.52 -7.97
N LEU A 169 -1.94 7.17 -6.82
CA LEU A 169 -0.52 6.87 -6.68
C LEU A 169 -0.15 5.45 -7.13
N ARG A 170 -1.14 4.63 -7.47
CA ARG A 170 -0.95 3.23 -7.83
C ARG A 170 -0.94 3.03 -9.34
N ARG A 171 -0.25 1.98 -9.78
CA ARG A 171 -0.12 1.59 -11.19
C ARG A 171 -0.20 0.08 -11.30
N GLY A 172 -1.19 -0.39 -12.05
CA GLY A 172 -1.45 -1.82 -12.23
C GLY A 172 -2.03 -2.50 -10.99
N VAL A 173 -2.38 -3.75 -11.19
CA VAL A 173 -2.92 -4.65 -10.17
C VAL A 173 -1.99 -5.85 -10.01
N PHE A 174 -1.64 -6.21 -8.79
CA PHE A 174 -0.88 -7.42 -8.49
C PHE A 174 -1.77 -8.45 -7.79
N LEU A 175 -1.96 -9.60 -8.42
CA LEU A 175 -2.71 -10.72 -7.83
C LEU A 175 -1.79 -11.51 -6.89
N ALA A 176 -2.09 -11.44 -5.61
CA ALA A 176 -1.40 -12.11 -4.52
C ALA A 176 -2.33 -13.18 -3.88
N ASP A 177 -1.89 -14.01 -2.91
CA ASP A 177 -0.51 -14.17 -2.47
C ASP A 177 0.26 -15.09 -3.44
N GLY A 178 1.08 -15.97 -3.02
CA GLY A 178 1.81 -17.00 -3.74
C GLY A 178 1.63 -16.98 -5.27
N ASN A 179 1.15 -18.09 -5.83
CA ASN A 179 0.83 -18.19 -7.27
C ASN A 179 -0.69 -18.14 -7.50
N ALA A 180 -1.24 -16.95 -7.76
CA ALA A 180 -2.67 -16.79 -8.08
C ALA A 180 -3.07 -17.49 -9.40
N LEU A 181 -2.12 -17.67 -10.33
CA LEU A 181 -2.36 -18.40 -11.59
C LEU A 181 -2.53 -19.91 -11.39
N ALA A 182 -2.19 -20.45 -10.22
CA ALA A 182 -2.54 -21.83 -9.86
C ALA A 182 -4.05 -22.06 -9.68
N LEU A 183 -4.82 -20.98 -9.58
CA LEU A 183 -6.27 -21.05 -9.61
C LEU A 183 -6.73 -21.51 -11.00
N SER A 184 -7.21 -22.76 -11.12
CA SER A 184 -7.69 -23.27 -12.42
C SER A 184 -9.00 -22.63 -12.84
N GLU A 185 -10.11 -22.97 -12.20
CA GLU A 185 -11.43 -22.52 -12.60
C GLU A 185 -11.83 -21.11 -12.13
N PRO A 186 -11.55 -20.66 -10.89
CA PRO A 186 -11.99 -19.33 -10.47
C PRO A 186 -11.16 -18.19 -11.04
N LEU A 187 -10.07 -18.44 -11.79
CA LEU A 187 -9.18 -17.37 -12.25
C LEU A 187 -9.87 -16.41 -13.22
N LEU A 188 -10.60 -16.89 -14.20
CA LEU A 188 -11.29 -16.05 -15.18
C LEU A 188 -12.32 -15.11 -14.55
N PRO A 189 -13.26 -15.59 -13.70
CA PRO A 189 -14.16 -14.71 -12.96
C PRO A 189 -13.44 -13.66 -12.09
N LEU A 190 -12.30 -14.00 -11.47
CA LEU A 190 -11.52 -13.04 -10.71
C LEU A 190 -10.89 -11.96 -11.60
N LEU A 191 -10.37 -12.33 -12.77
CA LEU A 191 -9.81 -11.39 -13.75
C LEU A 191 -10.90 -10.46 -14.32
N GLU A 192 -12.10 -10.94 -14.55
CA GLU A 192 -13.24 -10.12 -14.96
C GLU A 192 -13.59 -9.07 -13.89
N LEU A 193 -13.59 -9.46 -12.62
CA LEU A 193 -13.77 -8.53 -11.51
C LEU A 193 -12.66 -7.48 -11.46
N VAL A 194 -11.41 -7.87 -11.67
CA VAL A 194 -10.29 -6.91 -11.75
C VAL A 194 -10.51 -5.92 -12.89
N ARG A 195 -10.83 -6.40 -14.09
CA ARG A 195 -11.07 -5.54 -15.26
C ARG A 195 -12.23 -4.56 -15.05
N ALA A 196 -13.29 -5.00 -14.38
CA ALA A 196 -14.45 -4.17 -14.07
C ALA A 196 -14.12 -3.00 -13.13
N HIS A 197 -13.20 -3.21 -12.15
CA HIS A 197 -12.83 -2.19 -11.17
C HIS A 197 -11.57 -1.39 -11.52
N PHE A 198 -10.71 -1.94 -12.38
CA PHE A 198 -9.44 -1.36 -12.81
C PHE A 198 -9.28 -1.46 -14.34
N PRO A 199 -10.14 -0.77 -15.12
CA PRO A 199 -10.13 -0.85 -16.57
C PRO A 199 -8.80 -0.31 -17.12
N GLY A 200 -8.18 -1.08 -18.03
CA GLY A 200 -6.92 -0.70 -18.70
C GLY A 200 -5.65 -0.87 -17.86
N GLU A 201 -5.75 -1.22 -16.57
CA GLU A 201 -4.58 -1.44 -15.74
C GLU A 201 -3.94 -2.81 -16.05
N PRO A 202 -2.58 -2.89 -16.12
CA PRO A 202 -1.89 -4.16 -16.25
C PRO A 202 -2.10 -5.02 -15.01
N VAL A 203 -2.30 -6.33 -15.25
CA VAL A 203 -2.47 -7.32 -14.17
C VAL A 203 -1.20 -8.18 -14.11
N MET A 204 -0.61 -8.26 -12.94
CA MET A 204 0.62 -8.99 -12.64
C MET A 204 0.37 -10.04 -11.57
N GLY A 205 1.24 -11.02 -11.47
CA GLY A 205 1.20 -12.05 -10.42
C GLY A 205 2.46 -12.90 -10.47
N PHE A 206 2.67 -13.69 -9.42
CA PHE A 206 3.71 -14.71 -9.44
C PHE A 206 3.26 -15.91 -10.27
N LEU A 207 4.20 -16.48 -11.03
CA LEU A 207 4.03 -17.73 -11.77
C LEU A 207 5.11 -18.72 -11.32
N ASP A 208 4.71 -19.92 -10.93
CA ASP A 208 5.63 -21.05 -10.84
C ASP A 208 5.57 -21.92 -12.10
N LEU A 209 6.72 -22.49 -12.47
CA LEU A 209 6.84 -23.29 -13.68
C LEU A 209 6.00 -24.59 -13.63
N PHE A 210 5.82 -25.16 -12.44
CA PHE A 210 5.15 -26.47 -12.30
C PHE A 210 3.64 -26.39 -12.50
N THR A 211 3.01 -25.33 -12.03
CA THR A 211 1.57 -25.10 -12.24
C THR A 211 1.27 -24.49 -13.60
N GLY A 212 2.19 -23.72 -14.18
CA GLY A 212 2.06 -23.13 -15.53
C GLY A 212 2.11 -24.16 -16.66
N LEU A 213 2.89 -25.23 -16.49
CA LEU A 213 3.05 -26.29 -17.50
C LEU A 213 1.91 -27.33 -17.51
N LYS A 214 1.05 -27.33 -16.51
CA LYS A 214 -0.10 -28.26 -16.41
C LYS A 214 -1.42 -27.67 -16.92
N LYS A 215 -1.37 -26.51 -17.49
CA LYS A 215 -2.47 -25.82 -18.16
C LYS A 215 -2.10 -25.61 -19.61
#